data_92d9d69005120c8202341d85ba3f086a
#
_entry.id   92d9d69005120c8202341d85ba3f086a
#
_cell.length_a   1.000
_cell.length_b   1.000
_cell.length_c   1.000
_cell.angle_alpha   90.00
_cell.angle_beta   90.00
_cell.angle_gamma   90.00
#
_symmetry.space_group_name_H-M   'P 1'
#
loop_
_entity.id
_entity.type
_entity.pdbx_description
1 polymer ?
#
loop_
_entity_poly.entity_id
_entity_poly.type
_entity_poly.pdbx_seq_one_letter_code
_entity_poly.pdbx_strand_id
1 'polypeptide(L)'
;MILYGISNCDTVKKAKNWLDTQNIDYSFHDFRKDGLDAKIIDQWLKTTAWDKILNKRSTSWRNLETSIQQSVKAENITELLVKNPTLIKRPVLDVNDIITIGFNSDTYQGIFN
;
A
#
# COMPACT_ATOMS: atom_id res chain seq x y z
N MET A 1 12.81 2.99 7.31
CA MET A 1 11.35 3.10 7.21
C MET A 1 10.97 3.61 5.84
N ILE A 2 9.99 2.97 5.19
CA ILE A 2 9.56 3.34 3.85
C ILE A 2 8.05 3.55 3.85
N LEU A 3 7.62 4.67 3.26
CA LEU A 3 6.21 4.93 2.97
C LEU A 3 5.99 4.73 1.47
N TYR A 4 5.15 3.77 1.11
CA TYR A 4 4.83 3.47 -0.29
C TYR A 4 3.50 4.11 -0.67
N GLY A 5 3.42 4.67 -1.86
CA GLY A 5 2.18 5.24 -2.34
C GLY A 5 2.32 5.92 -3.70
N ILE A 6 1.39 6.84 -3.94
CA ILE A 6 1.37 7.69 -5.13
C ILE A 6 1.29 9.13 -4.64
N SER A 7 2.09 10.04 -5.23
CA SER A 7 2.21 11.42 -4.73
C SER A 7 0.90 12.22 -4.80
N ASN A 8 0.00 11.91 -5.72
CA ASN A 8 -1.26 12.63 -5.89
C ASN A 8 -2.44 12.02 -5.12
N CYS A 9 -2.19 11.19 -4.13
CA CYS A 9 -3.23 10.56 -3.31
C CYS A 9 -3.40 11.37 -2.01
N ASP A 10 -4.63 11.79 -1.69
CA ASP A 10 -4.91 12.61 -0.50
C ASP A 10 -4.53 11.89 0.80
N THR A 11 -4.82 10.60 0.89
CA THR A 11 -4.49 9.81 2.08
C THR A 11 -2.97 9.71 2.26
N VAL A 12 -2.23 9.56 1.17
CA VAL A 12 -0.76 9.56 1.20
C VAL A 12 -0.23 10.91 1.68
N LYS A 13 -0.81 12.01 1.20
CA LYS A 13 -0.42 13.36 1.65
C LYS A 13 -0.65 13.53 3.15
N LYS A 14 -1.78 13.04 3.67
CA LYS A 14 -2.08 13.08 5.10
C LYS A 14 -1.06 12.30 5.92
N ALA A 15 -0.67 11.12 5.44
CA ALA A 15 0.35 10.30 6.11
C ALA A 15 1.70 11.01 6.14
N LYS A 16 2.13 11.58 5.02
CA LYS A 16 3.37 12.36 4.94
C LYS A 16 3.36 13.54 5.91
N ASN A 17 2.27 14.30 5.93
CA ASN A 17 2.14 15.45 6.82
C ASN A 17 2.22 15.04 8.28
N TRP A 18 1.58 13.93 8.64
CA TRP A 18 1.62 13.43 10.01
C TRP A 18 3.06 13.05 10.41
N LEU A 19 3.76 12.30 9.55
CA LEU A 19 5.14 11.89 9.80
C LEU A 19 6.07 13.10 9.92
N ASP A 20 5.92 14.07 9.02
CA ASP A 20 6.72 15.30 9.03
C ASP A 20 6.48 16.11 10.31
N THR A 21 5.22 16.24 10.73
CA THR A 21 4.85 16.97 11.94
C THR A 21 5.45 16.31 13.19
N GLN A 22 5.56 14.98 13.19
CA GLN A 22 6.13 14.23 14.31
C GLN A 22 7.66 14.13 14.23
N ASN A 23 8.29 14.77 13.24
CA ASN A 23 9.74 14.73 13.00
C ASN A 23 10.27 13.31 12.82
N ILE A 24 9.50 12.45 12.15
CA ILE A 24 9.88 11.07 11.86
C ILE A 24 10.50 11.00 10.47
N ASP A 25 11.72 10.49 10.38
CA ASP A 25 12.39 10.32 9.09
C ASP A 25 11.88 9.08 8.39
N TYR A 26 11.64 9.21 7.10
CA TYR A 26 11.19 8.10 6.24
C TYR A 26 11.60 8.36 4.80
N SER A 27 11.66 7.30 4.00
CA SER A 27 11.82 7.41 2.55
C SER A 27 10.46 7.22 1.90
N PHE A 28 10.13 8.06 0.93
CA PHE A 28 8.90 7.87 0.16
C PHE A 28 9.20 7.12 -1.13
N HIS A 29 8.52 6.00 -1.35
CA HIS A 29 8.61 5.20 -2.56
C HIS A 29 7.33 5.38 -3.38
N ASP A 30 7.45 6.08 -4.52
CA ASP A 30 6.31 6.34 -5.40
C ASP A 30 6.19 5.22 -6.43
N PHE A 31 5.05 4.55 -6.45
CA PHE A 31 4.80 3.44 -7.38
C PHE A 31 5.01 3.83 -8.85
N ARG A 32 4.70 5.08 -9.21
CA ARG A 32 4.79 5.56 -10.59
C ARG A 32 6.20 5.98 -10.98
N LYS A 33 6.94 6.59 -10.04
CA LYS A 33 8.29 7.09 -10.30
C LYS A 33 9.36 6.03 -10.06
N ASP A 34 9.22 5.28 -8.96
CA ASP A 34 10.24 4.34 -8.50
C ASP A 34 9.91 2.90 -8.89
N GLY A 35 8.71 2.70 -9.44
CA GLY A 35 8.24 1.37 -9.84
C GLY A 35 7.73 0.53 -8.68
N LEU A 36 7.20 -0.62 -9.02
CA LEU A 36 6.70 -1.58 -8.04
C LEU A 36 6.98 -2.97 -8.59
N ASP A 37 7.79 -3.75 -7.90
CA ASP A 37 8.11 -5.11 -8.32
C ASP A 37 7.50 -6.17 -7.41
N ALA A 38 7.54 -7.41 -7.86
CA ALA A 38 6.95 -8.53 -7.14
C ALA A 38 7.62 -8.74 -5.77
N LYS A 39 8.91 -8.46 -5.66
CA LYS A 39 9.66 -8.66 -4.40
C LYS A 39 9.12 -7.76 -3.28
N ILE A 40 8.78 -6.53 -3.62
CA ILE A 40 8.20 -5.58 -2.65
C ILE A 40 6.88 -6.11 -2.12
N ILE A 41 5.99 -6.53 -3.02
CA ILE A 41 4.66 -7.05 -2.64
C ILE A 41 4.79 -8.36 -1.88
N ASP A 42 5.66 -9.26 -2.31
CA ASP A 42 5.87 -10.53 -1.61
C ASP A 42 6.38 -10.31 -0.20
N GLN A 43 7.19 -9.26 0.02
CA GLN A 43 7.65 -8.89 1.34
C GLN A 43 6.49 -8.45 2.23
N TRP A 44 5.55 -7.65 1.69
CA TRP A 44 4.35 -7.26 2.44
C TRP A 44 3.50 -8.47 2.82
N LEU A 45 3.39 -9.43 1.90
CA LEU A 45 2.54 -10.61 2.08
C LEU A 45 3.07 -11.58 3.13
N LYS A 46 4.32 -11.43 3.57
CA LYS A 46 4.87 -12.24 4.66
C LYS A 46 4.17 -11.97 5.98
N THR A 47 3.68 -10.75 6.19
CA THR A 47 3.07 -10.33 7.45
C THR A 47 1.65 -9.79 7.30
N THR A 48 1.16 -9.61 6.07
CA THR A 48 -0.14 -8.99 5.80
C THR A 48 -0.94 -9.86 4.83
N ALA A 49 -2.19 -10.11 5.16
CA ALA A 49 -3.09 -10.86 4.27
C ALA A 49 -3.36 -10.08 2.98
N TRP A 50 -3.42 -10.80 1.85
CA TRP A 50 -3.58 -10.17 0.54
C TRP A 50 -4.88 -9.37 0.40
N ASP A 51 -5.95 -9.80 1.05
CA ASP A 51 -7.25 -9.11 0.99
C ASP A 51 -7.25 -7.79 1.73
N LYS A 52 -6.29 -7.56 2.62
CA LYS A 52 -6.10 -6.26 3.28
C LYS A 52 -5.37 -5.26 2.40
N ILE A 53 -4.55 -5.74 1.48
CA ILE A 53 -3.78 -4.89 0.56
C ILE A 53 -4.63 -4.45 -0.62
N LEU A 54 -5.51 -5.31 -1.10
CA LEU A 54 -6.36 -5.06 -2.25
C LEU A 54 -7.51 -4.09 -1.92
N ASN A 55 -7.62 -3.01 -2.69
CA ASN A 55 -8.68 -2.02 -2.54
C ASN A 55 -9.85 -2.31 -3.49
N LYS A 56 -10.84 -3.05 -3.02
CA LYS A 56 -12.05 -3.37 -3.79
C LYS A 56 -13.00 -2.18 -3.97
N ARG A 57 -12.72 -1.06 -3.32
CA ARG A 57 -13.50 0.18 -3.48
C ARG A 57 -12.94 1.08 -4.57
N SER A 58 -11.76 0.74 -5.12
CA SER A 58 -11.11 1.56 -6.14
C SER A 58 -11.84 1.48 -7.48
N THR A 59 -11.74 2.56 -8.26
CA THR A 59 -12.20 2.56 -9.64
C THR A 59 -11.48 1.50 -10.46
N SER A 60 -10.19 1.32 -10.21
CA SER A 60 -9.39 0.29 -10.88
C SER A 60 -9.96 -1.10 -10.69
N TRP A 61 -10.43 -1.44 -9.48
CA TRP A 61 -11.07 -2.72 -9.21
C TRP A 61 -12.39 -2.86 -9.98
N ARG A 62 -13.23 -1.82 -9.95
CA ARG A 62 -14.53 -1.84 -10.63
C ARG A 62 -14.39 -1.99 -12.15
N ASN A 63 -13.28 -1.51 -12.71
CA ASN A 63 -13.02 -1.57 -14.14
C ASN A 63 -12.41 -2.89 -14.60
N LEU A 64 -12.03 -3.78 -13.66
CA LEU A 64 -11.54 -5.11 -14.00
C LEU A 64 -12.68 -5.99 -14.50
N GLU A 65 -12.36 -6.88 -15.45
CA GLU A 65 -13.31 -7.88 -15.90
C GLU A 65 -13.79 -8.76 -14.75
N THR A 66 -15.06 -9.13 -14.75
CA THR A 66 -15.65 -9.95 -13.71
C THR A 66 -14.90 -11.27 -13.50
N SER A 67 -14.41 -11.87 -14.58
CA SER A 67 -13.64 -13.12 -14.51
C SER A 67 -12.34 -12.92 -13.71
N ILE A 68 -11.68 -11.76 -13.85
CA ILE A 68 -10.47 -11.44 -13.09
C ILE A 68 -10.82 -11.22 -11.63
N GLN A 69 -11.88 -10.43 -11.36
CA GLN A 69 -12.33 -10.18 -9.99
C GLN A 69 -12.65 -11.46 -9.23
N GLN A 70 -13.27 -12.43 -9.90
CA GLN A 70 -13.67 -13.70 -9.30
C GLN A 70 -12.51 -14.67 -9.11
N SER A 71 -11.40 -14.48 -9.82
CA SER A 71 -10.24 -15.38 -9.78
C SER A 71 -9.13 -14.94 -8.84
N VAL A 72 -9.27 -13.78 -8.18
CA VAL A 72 -8.23 -13.25 -7.28
C VAL A 72 -8.06 -14.16 -6.07
N LYS A 73 -6.82 -14.51 -5.79
CA LYS A 73 -6.44 -15.37 -4.67
C LYS A 73 -4.97 -15.14 -4.30
N ALA A 74 -4.52 -15.74 -3.21
CA ALA A 74 -3.15 -15.55 -2.71
C ALA A 74 -2.08 -15.86 -3.76
N GLU A 75 -2.31 -16.86 -4.61
CA GLU A 75 -1.33 -17.32 -5.61
C GLU A 75 -1.13 -16.33 -6.77
N ASN A 76 -2.11 -15.46 -7.07
CA ASN A 76 -2.03 -14.56 -8.22
C ASN A 76 -2.09 -13.07 -7.85
N ILE A 77 -2.25 -12.72 -6.58
CA ILE A 77 -2.41 -11.34 -6.17
C ILE A 77 -1.19 -10.47 -6.49
N THR A 78 0.00 -11.00 -6.30
CA THR A 78 1.24 -10.25 -6.55
C THR A 78 1.30 -9.76 -8.00
N GLU A 79 1.07 -10.66 -8.95
CA GLU A 79 1.10 -10.32 -10.37
C GLU A 79 0.02 -9.28 -10.72
N LEU A 80 -1.17 -9.43 -10.18
CA LEU A 80 -2.27 -8.49 -10.41
C LEU A 80 -1.91 -7.10 -9.91
N LEU A 81 -1.32 -6.99 -8.71
CA LEU A 81 -0.95 -5.71 -8.11
C LEU A 81 0.22 -5.05 -8.82
N VAL A 82 1.20 -5.84 -9.28
CA VAL A 82 2.32 -5.31 -10.08
C VAL A 82 1.81 -4.66 -11.37
N LYS A 83 0.88 -5.33 -12.04
CA LYS A 83 0.28 -4.80 -13.28
C LYS A 83 -0.65 -3.62 -13.04
N ASN A 84 -1.27 -3.55 -11.86
CA ASN A 84 -2.29 -2.55 -11.53
C ASN A 84 -2.03 -1.96 -10.14
N PRO A 85 -0.99 -1.12 -9.97
CA PRO A 85 -0.63 -0.57 -8.65
C PRO A 85 -1.74 0.23 -7.98
N THR A 86 -2.67 0.78 -8.75
CA THR A 86 -3.81 1.54 -8.22
C THR A 86 -4.83 0.65 -7.49
N LEU A 87 -4.69 -0.67 -7.57
CA LEU A 87 -5.49 -1.61 -6.77
C LEU A 87 -5.00 -1.71 -5.33
N ILE A 88 -3.82 -1.19 -5.02
CA ILE A 88 -3.25 -1.26 -3.68
C ILE A 88 -3.85 -0.18 -2.80
N LYS A 89 -4.27 -0.56 -1.59
CA LYS A 89 -4.67 0.43 -0.56
C LYS A 89 -3.43 1.24 -0.18
N ARG A 90 -3.55 2.57 -0.23
CA ARG A 90 -2.44 3.49 0.01
C ARG A 90 -2.71 4.37 1.22
N PRO A 91 -1.66 4.78 1.92
CA PRO A 91 -0.26 4.35 1.78
C PRO A 91 0.00 2.98 2.41
N VAL A 92 1.16 2.40 2.09
CA VAL A 92 1.69 1.23 2.79
C VAL A 92 2.93 1.69 3.55
N LEU A 93 2.89 1.57 4.86
CA LEU A 93 4.02 1.96 5.72
C LEU A 93 4.77 0.71 6.15
N ASP A 94 6.07 0.70 5.87
CA ASP A 94 6.99 -0.38 6.27
C ASP A 94 7.94 0.14 7.34
N VAL A 95 7.80 -0.37 8.56
CA VAL A 95 8.68 -0.09 9.68
C VAL A 95 9.30 -1.42 10.14
N ASN A 96 10.56 -1.65 9.77
CA ASN A 96 11.27 -2.89 10.13
C ASN A 96 10.48 -4.15 9.73
N ASP A 97 9.97 -4.16 8.50
CA ASP A 97 9.17 -5.25 7.91
C ASP A 97 7.79 -5.44 8.54
N ILE A 98 7.37 -4.54 9.43
CA ILE A 98 6.00 -4.49 9.94
C ILE A 98 5.20 -3.55 9.03
N ILE A 99 4.15 -4.10 8.42
CA ILE A 99 3.39 -3.43 7.37
C ILE A 99 2.08 -2.89 7.92
N THR A 100 1.83 -1.60 7.70
CA THR A 100 0.57 -0.93 8.05
C THR A 100 -0.07 -0.42 6.78
N ILE A 101 -1.32 -0.83 6.53
CA ILE A 101 -2.07 -0.46 5.33
C ILE A 101 -3.00 0.70 5.64
N GLY A 102 -2.97 1.72 4.78
CA GLY A 102 -3.78 2.91 4.93
C GLY A 102 -3.19 3.89 5.94
N PHE A 103 -3.93 4.95 6.21
CA PHE A 103 -3.52 5.95 7.19
C PHE A 103 -4.63 6.24 8.18
N ASN A 104 -4.27 6.22 9.45
CA ASN A 104 -5.09 6.68 10.56
C ASN A 104 -4.12 7.20 11.62
N SER A 105 -4.35 8.43 12.09
CA SER A 105 -3.43 9.07 13.05
C SER A 105 -3.28 8.28 14.34
N ASP A 106 -4.35 7.68 14.84
CA ASP A 106 -4.30 6.89 16.07
C ASP A 106 -3.44 5.63 15.88
N THR A 107 -3.58 4.97 14.74
CA THR A 107 -2.78 3.79 14.40
C THR A 107 -1.29 4.15 14.30
N TYR A 108 -0.98 5.24 13.60
CA TYR A 108 0.41 5.70 13.46
C TYR A 108 0.99 6.11 14.81
N GLN A 109 0.20 6.80 15.63
CA GLN A 109 0.59 7.16 16.99
C GLN A 109 1.02 5.92 17.79
N GLY A 110 0.27 4.84 17.69
CA GLY A 110 0.59 3.59 18.38
C GLY A 110 1.86 2.91 17.88
N ILE A 111 2.21 3.09 16.60
CA ILE A 111 3.44 2.51 16.02
C ILE A 111 4.68 3.19 16.60
N PHE A 112 4.64 4.50 16.80
CA PHE A 112 5.81 5.31 17.15
C PHE A 112 5.90 5.68 18.64
N ASN A 113 5.00 5.21 19.45
CA ASN A 113 5.02 5.49 20.89
C ASN A 113 5.48 4.30 21.72
#